data_f1b21b0d636d75350da09c0559d8dc7f
#
_entry.id   f1b21b0d636d75350da09c0559d8dc7f
#
_cell.length_a   1.000
_cell.length_b   1.000
_cell.length_c   1.000
_cell.angle_alpha   90.00
_cell.angle_beta   90.00
_cell.angle_gamma   90.00
#
_symmetry.space_group_name_H-M   'P 1'
#
loop_
_entity.id
_entity.type
_entity.pdbx_description
1 polymer ?
#
loop_
_entity_poly.entity_id
_entity_poly.type
_entity_poly.pdbx_seq_one_letter_code
_entity_poly.pdbx_strand_id
1 'polypeptide(L)'
;MQGYKFKGTDVCERLLKNFISSNRKVVVYFDPDVDGMIAGYFVCKYLAMYGKPFSWYVNTNRSHNWDLDLEKVKDCNVVAVDFMIPKQVMQDIIDNGTNIISMDHHVNGDSFIHIMSKGEGVIVNNQYPFEDRERAYLSGAGVVFETLSNLDSNFYTDENKALVGLTLLSDVCNIENALAKEYLTTLYNHKYKGYIRYLIDGTMGDKDWGFGVPRLDRKYVEFKFSPAVNACLRFNKETDVVKFFLCTAKLDLTYREEQKKLIKKMLKIVEVREFERLRVVFLNDWDKSVSYYSDVLSNFIGLIASRYLDGKKSVLAYLISKDVYGKRYVKRASFRGHINGADYLKESKGIIEGIGHQSAFGILNLKPNKQLFEKVNIACKKAEEGYINSNTIIPVTNLAIFADRKGKRCAEHNMYCLAQNNTYVRYIGNNVKVISNTPSFQKYKVDGIEVKCFDSSIDFTNGVIYPILERGFIYYYLQKEN
;
A
#
# COMPACT_ATOMS: atom_id res chain seq x y z
N MET A 1 27.67 4.10 -4.63
CA MET A 1 26.89 5.00 -3.74
C MET A 1 26.59 4.23 -2.46
N GLN A 2 26.61 4.88 -1.35
CA GLN A 2 26.28 4.30 -0.05
C GLN A 2 24.79 4.53 0.19
N GLY A 3 24.07 3.57 0.77
CA GLY A 3 22.65 3.71 1.12
C GLY A 3 22.43 4.82 2.15
N TYR A 4 21.17 5.19 2.39
CA TYR A 4 20.82 6.22 3.34
C TYR A 4 20.93 5.72 4.79
N LYS A 5 21.40 6.57 5.70
CA LYS A 5 21.52 6.26 7.14
C LYS A 5 20.33 6.85 7.90
N PHE A 6 19.48 5.98 8.45
CA PHE A 6 18.45 6.34 9.41
C PHE A 6 19.01 6.32 10.84
N LYS A 7 18.29 6.91 11.78
CA LYS A 7 18.62 6.77 13.19
C LYS A 7 18.53 5.30 13.61
N GLY A 8 19.53 4.80 14.34
CA GLY A 8 19.64 3.38 14.70
C GLY A 8 20.39 2.51 13.70
N THR A 9 20.71 3.01 12.49
CA THR A 9 21.44 2.23 11.47
C THR A 9 22.77 1.70 11.99
N ASP A 10 23.55 2.48 12.73
CA ASP A 10 24.88 2.02 13.25
C ASP A 10 24.74 0.85 14.24
N VAL A 11 23.70 0.85 15.08
CA VAL A 11 23.39 -0.27 15.99
C VAL A 11 22.90 -1.47 15.18
N CYS A 12 22.01 -1.25 14.21
CA CYS A 12 21.53 -2.27 13.30
C CYS A 12 22.70 -2.95 12.54
N GLU A 13 23.63 -2.18 12.02
CA GLU A 13 24.84 -2.70 11.35
C GLU A 13 25.64 -3.62 12.26
N ARG A 14 25.90 -3.19 13.48
CA ARG A 14 26.65 -3.99 14.46
C ARG A 14 25.90 -5.29 14.79
N LEU A 15 24.61 -5.21 15.02
CA LEU A 15 23.80 -6.39 15.33
C LEU A 15 23.73 -7.36 14.13
N LEU A 16 23.54 -6.88 12.90
CA LEU A 16 23.54 -7.76 11.71
C LEU A 16 24.87 -8.48 11.51
N LYS A 17 25.99 -7.79 11.69
CA LYS A 17 27.32 -8.43 11.67
C LYS A 17 27.44 -9.53 12.73
N ASN A 18 26.93 -9.26 13.95
CA ASN A 18 26.88 -10.25 15.01
C ASN A 18 25.94 -11.42 14.67
N PHE A 19 24.79 -11.17 14.04
CA PHE A 19 23.86 -12.22 13.62
C PHE A 19 24.49 -13.16 12.60
N ILE A 20 25.23 -12.61 11.64
CA ILE A 20 25.96 -13.39 10.64
C ILE A 20 27.05 -14.25 11.27
N SER A 21 27.86 -13.69 12.16
CA SER A 21 29.02 -14.38 12.77
C SER A 21 28.65 -15.32 13.93
N SER A 22 27.53 -15.12 14.59
CA SER A 22 27.12 -15.91 15.75
C SER A 22 26.57 -17.28 15.35
N ASN A 23 26.58 -18.24 16.30
CA ASN A 23 25.92 -19.56 16.13
C ASN A 23 24.43 -19.54 16.46
N ARG A 24 23.88 -18.39 16.88
CA ARG A 24 22.46 -18.28 17.16
C ARG A 24 21.61 -18.45 15.90
N LYS A 25 20.46 -19.06 16.05
CA LYS A 25 19.44 -19.16 14.97
C LYS A 25 19.02 -17.76 14.56
N VAL A 26 18.95 -17.51 13.25
CA VAL A 26 18.37 -16.27 12.71
C VAL A 26 16.96 -16.53 12.25
N VAL A 27 16.04 -15.64 12.64
CA VAL A 27 14.62 -15.67 12.27
C VAL A 27 14.32 -14.37 11.53
N VAL A 28 13.77 -14.47 10.32
CA VAL A 28 13.24 -13.33 9.58
C VAL A 28 11.72 -13.32 9.72
N TYR A 29 11.17 -12.22 10.22
CA TYR A 29 9.75 -12.08 10.48
C TYR A 29 9.20 -10.86 9.72
N PHE A 30 8.19 -11.03 8.87
CA PHE A 30 7.72 -9.99 7.97
C PHE A 30 6.21 -9.95 7.81
N ASP A 31 5.71 -8.78 7.44
CA ASP A 31 4.28 -8.55 7.21
C ASP A 31 3.80 -9.26 5.92
N PRO A 32 2.54 -9.74 5.88
CA PRO A 32 2.03 -10.54 4.77
C PRO A 32 1.49 -9.70 3.62
N ASP A 33 2.11 -8.60 3.24
CA ASP A 33 1.75 -7.86 2.03
C ASP A 33 2.94 -7.79 1.04
N VAL A 34 2.78 -7.06 -0.05
CA VAL A 34 3.84 -6.99 -1.09
C VAL A 34 5.09 -6.30 -0.56
N ASP A 35 4.93 -5.27 0.27
CA ASP A 35 6.04 -4.52 0.83
C ASP A 35 6.81 -5.37 1.85
N GLY A 36 6.11 -5.94 2.84
CA GLY A 36 6.72 -6.84 3.82
C GLY A 36 7.35 -8.08 3.19
N MET A 37 6.76 -8.65 2.13
CA MET A 37 7.32 -9.79 1.39
C MET A 37 8.64 -9.43 0.69
N ILE A 38 8.73 -8.26 0.05
CA ILE A 38 9.97 -7.81 -0.59
C ILE A 38 11.00 -7.38 0.46
N ALA A 39 10.58 -6.74 1.55
CA ALA A 39 11.44 -6.44 2.70
C ALA A 39 12.06 -7.73 3.27
N GLY A 40 11.24 -8.76 3.51
CA GLY A 40 11.69 -10.08 3.96
C GLY A 40 12.62 -10.76 2.96
N TYR A 41 12.31 -10.69 1.66
CA TYR A 41 13.19 -11.19 0.61
C TYR A 41 14.57 -10.51 0.64
N PHE A 42 14.65 -9.20 0.84
CA PHE A 42 15.91 -8.49 0.94
C PHE A 42 16.75 -8.99 2.11
N VAL A 43 16.18 -9.18 3.29
CA VAL A 43 16.88 -9.75 4.44
C VAL A 43 17.34 -11.17 4.17
N CYS A 44 16.46 -12.02 3.65
CA CYS A 44 16.79 -13.41 3.31
C CYS A 44 17.92 -13.49 2.26
N LYS A 45 17.86 -12.67 1.22
CA LYS A 45 18.91 -12.54 0.20
C LYS A 45 20.24 -12.11 0.82
N TYR A 46 20.22 -11.10 1.70
CA TYR A 46 21.40 -10.61 2.38
C TYR A 46 22.05 -11.69 3.25
N LEU A 47 21.27 -12.38 4.08
CA LEU A 47 21.77 -13.49 4.90
C LEU A 47 22.36 -14.62 4.05
N ALA A 48 21.70 -14.96 2.93
CA ALA A 48 22.17 -15.98 2.00
C ALA A 48 23.51 -15.60 1.32
N MET A 49 23.72 -14.31 1.00
CA MET A 49 25.01 -13.84 0.45
C MET A 49 26.19 -14.11 1.39
N TYR A 50 25.96 -14.14 2.70
CA TYR A 50 26.96 -14.47 3.72
C TYR A 50 26.90 -15.93 4.19
N GLY A 51 26.14 -16.78 3.51
CA GLY A 51 26.00 -18.21 3.86
C GLY A 51 25.34 -18.45 5.22
N LYS A 52 24.61 -17.44 5.77
CA LYS A 52 23.98 -17.56 7.09
C LYS A 52 22.63 -18.29 6.98
N PRO A 53 22.47 -19.45 7.62
CA PRO A 53 21.18 -20.13 7.69
C PRO A 53 20.15 -19.31 8.46
N PHE A 54 18.92 -19.31 7.99
CA PHE A 54 17.79 -18.63 8.62
C PHE A 54 16.51 -19.46 8.52
N SER A 55 15.57 -19.18 9.41
CA SER A 55 14.16 -19.55 9.25
C SER A 55 13.34 -18.28 9.10
N TRP A 56 12.11 -18.43 8.61
CA TRP A 56 11.20 -17.29 8.45
C TRP A 56 9.84 -17.58 9.05
N TYR A 57 9.19 -16.51 9.47
CA TYR A 57 7.77 -16.48 9.85
C TYR A 57 7.10 -15.30 9.16
N VAL A 58 5.80 -15.39 8.99
CA VAL A 58 4.98 -14.31 8.42
C VAL A 58 3.92 -13.92 9.45
N ASN A 59 3.65 -12.63 9.58
CA ASN A 59 2.59 -12.11 10.41
C ASN A 59 1.24 -12.56 9.87
N THR A 60 0.48 -13.33 10.63
CA THR A 60 -0.84 -13.84 10.23
C THR A 60 -1.99 -12.97 10.73
N ASN A 61 -1.71 -12.11 11.68
CA ASN A 61 -2.72 -11.29 12.37
C ASN A 61 -3.19 -10.09 11.52
N ARG A 62 -2.41 -9.66 10.52
CA ARG A 62 -2.72 -8.47 9.68
C ARG A 62 -3.10 -7.22 10.49
N SER A 63 -2.63 -7.15 11.72
CA SER A 63 -2.80 -5.99 12.59
C SER A 63 -1.62 -5.03 12.52
N HIS A 64 -0.61 -5.33 11.68
CA HIS A 64 0.69 -4.65 11.64
C HIS A 64 1.36 -4.56 13.02
N ASN A 65 1.08 -5.55 13.90
CA ASN A 65 1.65 -5.70 15.23
C ASN A 65 2.29 -7.08 15.39
N TRP A 66 3.18 -7.21 16.38
CA TRP A 66 3.78 -8.49 16.73
C TRP A 66 2.73 -9.51 17.19
N ASP A 67 2.71 -10.70 16.57
CA ASP A 67 1.83 -11.82 16.93
C ASP A 67 2.57 -13.16 17.11
N LEU A 68 3.90 -13.16 16.93
CA LEU A 68 4.69 -14.37 17.07
C LEU A 68 4.91 -14.72 18.55
N ASP A 69 4.68 -16.00 18.89
CA ASP A 69 4.93 -16.54 20.20
C ASP A 69 6.40 -16.36 20.62
N LEU A 70 6.64 -15.79 21.79
CA LEU A 70 7.97 -15.49 22.30
C LEU A 70 8.85 -16.73 22.49
N GLU A 71 8.26 -17.89 22.78
CA GLU A 71 9.00 -19.13 22.92
C GLU A 71 9.62 -19.60 21.59
N LYS A 72 9.03 -19.24 20.44
CA LYS A 72 9.55 -19.59 19.12
C LYS A 72 10.82 -18.80 18.74
N VAL A 73 11.04 -17.67 19.39
CA VAL A 73 12.18 -16.75 19.12
C VAL A 73 13.14 -16.63 20.28
N LYS A 74 12.88 -17.35 21.37
CA LYS A 74 13.75 -17.36 22.56
C LYS A 74 15.19 -17.70 22.18
N ASP A 75 16.13 -16.90 22.69
CA ASP A 75 17.56 -17.01 22.41
C ASP A 75 17.92 -16.97 20.91
N CYS A 76 17.03 -16.45 20.06
CA CYS A 76 17.28 -16.24 18.63
C CYS A 76 17.83 -14.84 18.35
N ASN A 77 18.29 -14.64 17.13
CA ASN A 77 18.48 -13.34 16.48
C ASN A 77 17.30 -13.13 15.53
N VAL A 78 16.53 -12.07 15.70
CA VAL A 78 15.33 -11.79 14.92
C VAL A 78 15.53 -10.55 14.06
N VAL A 79 15.15 -10.63 12.80
CA VAL A 79 15.01 -9.46 11.92
C VAL A 79 13.53 -9.35 11.55
N ALA A 80 12.88 -8.32 12.09
CA ALA A 80 11.47 -8.03 11.86
C ALA A 80 11.36 -6.86 10.87
N VAL A 81 10.51 -6.99 9.84
CA VAL A 81 10.38 -5.99 8.80
C VAL A 81 8.94 -5.65 8.47
N ASP A 82 8.68 -4.37 8.25
CA ASP A 82 7.44 -3.82 7.76
C ASP A 82 6.23 -4.00 8.70
N PHE A 83 6.45 -3.91 9.99
CA PHE A 83 5.39 -3.79 10.98
C PHE A 83 5.90 -3.19 12.29
N MET A 84 4.98 -2.56 13.02
CA MET A 84 5.30 -1.92 14.30
C MET A 84 5.51 -2.95 15.40
N ILE A 85 6.52 -2.71 16.24
CA ILE A 85 6.69 -3.41 17.52
C ILE A 85 6.53 -2.38 18.65
N PRO A 86 5.45 -2.44 19.44
CA PRO A 86 5.28 -1.57 20.58
C PRO A 86 6.43 -1.74 21.59
N LYS A 87 6.80 -0.67 22.30
CA LYS A 87 7.93 -0.66 23.24
C LYS A 87 7.87 -1.78 24.26
N GLN A 88 6.70 -2.03 24.84
CA GLN A 88 6.54 -3.11 25.83
C GLN A 88 6.79 -4.48 25.22
N VAL A 89 6.27 -4.73 24.02
CA VAL A 89 6.50 -5.99 23.29
C VAL A 89 7.97 -6.18 22.96
N MET A 90 8.65 -5.10 22.53
CA MET A 90 10.10 -5.14 22.30
C MET A 90 10.86 -5.48 23.58
N GLN A 91 10.47 -4.90 24.70
CA GLN A 91 11.06 -5.20 26.01
C GLN A 91 10.88 -6.67 26.38
N ASP A 92 9.67 -7.21 26.23
CA ASP A 92 9.35 -8.61 26.53
C ASP A 92 10.19 -9.58 25.66
N ILE A 93 10.37 -9.26 24.37
CA ILE A 93 11.22 -10.01 23.44
C ILE A 93 12.68 -10.03 23.92
N ILE A 94 13.21 -8.87 24.29
CA ILE A 94 14.62 -8.71 24.72
C ILE A 94 14.85 -9.38 26.09
N ASP A 95 13.90 -9.27 27.00
CA ASP A 95 13.97 -9.90 28.33
C ASP A 95 13.93 -11.43 28.25
N ASN A 96 13.41 -11.97 27.13
CA ASN A 96 13.45 -13.41 26.82
C ASN A 96 14.80 -13.87 26.23
N GLY A 97 15.82 -12.98 26.18
CA GLY A 97 17.16 -13.30 25.68
C GLY A 97 17.32 -13.17 24.14
N THR A 98 16.29 -12.71 23.46
CA THR A 98 16.28 -12.52 22.01
C THR A 98 16.97 -11.20 21.62
N ASN A 99 17.81 -11.23 20.57
CA ASN A 99 18.27 -10.01 19.92
C ASN A 99 17.34 -9.72 18.74
N ILE A 100 16.93 -8.44 18.57
CA ILE A 100 15.99 -8.08 17.53
C ILE A 100 16.36 -6.79 16.81
N ILE A 101 16.28 -6.83 15.49
CA ILE A 101 16.31 -5.67 14.61
C ILE A 101 14.92 -5.51 14.01
N SER A 102 14.30 -4.34 14.18
CA SER A 102 13.06 -3.97 13.50
C SER A 102 13.36 -2.89 12.46
N MET A 103 12.97 -3.12 11.22
CA MET A 103 13.06 -2.15 10.12
C MET A 103 11.67 -1.90 9.57
N ASP A 104 11.16 -0.66 9.72
CA ASP A 104 9.77 -0.33 9.51
C ASP A 104 9.59 1.10 8.98
N HIS A 105 8.43 1.41 8.42
CA HIS A 105 8.07 2.73 7.93
C HIS A 105 6.75 3.27 8.52
N HIS A 106 6.08 2.50 9.35
CA HIS A 106 4.84 2.93 9.99
C HIS A 106 5.10 4.01 11.05
N VAL A 107 4.12 4.93 11.21
CA VAL A 107 4.16 5.93 12.27
C VAL A 107 3.88 5.25 13.61
N ASN A 108 4.90 5.20 14.46
CA ASN A 108 4.77 4.66 15.82
C ASN A 108 4.71 5.81 16.83
N GLY A 109 3.78 5.74 17.78
CA GLY A 109 3.68 6.70 18.89
C GLY A 109 4.85 6.59 19.89
N ASP A 110 5.59 5.49 19.90
CA ASP A 110 6.73 5.24 20.76
C ASP A 110 8.04 5.68 20.12
N SER A 111 8.73 6.63 20.74
CA SER A 111 9.97 7.24 20.21
C SER A 111 11.27 6.53 20.59
N PHE A 112 11.21 5.27 21.02
CA PHE A 112 12.42 4.52 21.38
C PHE A 112 13.12 3.96 20.13
N ILE A 113 14.43 3.84 20.18
CA ILE A 113 15.23 3.34 19.06
C ILE A 113 16.07 2.14 19.45
N HIS A 114 16.53 2.09 20.70
CA HIS A 114 17.45 1.09 21.17
C HIS A 114 17.14 0.70 22.61
N ILE A 115 17.08 -0.60 22.88
CA ILE A 115 16.86 -1.17 24.19
C ILE A 115 17.87 -2.30 24.43
N MET A 116 18.39 -2.38 25.65
CA MET A 116 19.26 -3.45 26.11
C MET A 116 18.77 -4.03 27.42
N SER A 117 18.80 -5.36 27.53
CA SER A 117 18.53 -6.11 28.74
C SER A 117 19.28 -7.45 28.67
N LYS A 118 18.59 -8.61 28.74
CA LYS A 118 19.19 -9.93 28.49
C LYS A 118 19.56 -10.13 27.02
N GLY A 119 18.82 -9.47 26.12
CA GLY A 119 19.12 -9.33 24.72
C GLY A 119 19.30 -7.87 24.33
N GLU A 120 19.34 -7.60 23.04
CA GLU A 120 19.49 -6.24 22.47
C GLU A 120 18.51 -6.02 21.33
N GLY A 121 17.84 -4.85 21.29
CA GLY A 121 16.87 -4.50 20.27
C GLY A 121 17.09 -3.11 19.70
N VAL A 122 16.93 -2.97 18.39
CA VAL A 122 16.98 -1.69 17.67
C VAL A 122 15.82 -1.58 16.69
N ILE A 123 15.28 -0.34 16.59
CA ILE A 123 14.33 0.03 15.54
C ILE A 123 15.03 0.99 14.57
N VAL A 124 14.95 0.68 13.29
CA VAL A 124 15.29 1.55 12.17
C VAL A 124 14.01 1.91 11.46
N ASN A 125 13.65 3.20 11.48
CA ASN A 125 12.40 3.67 10.90
C ASN A 125 12.62 5.04 10.25
N ASN A 126 12.09 5.25 9.05
CA ASN A 126 12.25 6.49 8.30
C ASN A 126 11.37 7.65 8.82
N GLN A 127 10.45 7.36 9.74
CA GLN A 127 9.61 8.37 10.39
C GLN A 127 10.31 9.05 11.58
N TYR A 128 11.53 8.63 11.97
CA TYR A 128 12.27 9.17 13.10
C TYR A 128 13.71 9.55 12.74
N PRO A 129 14.20 10.73 13.17
CA PRO A 129 13.43 11.90 13.57
C PRO A 129 12.85 12.61 12.36
N PHE A 130 11.74 13.31 12.53
CA PHE A 130 11.02 14.05 11.50
C PHE A 130 11.79 15.21 10.82
N GLU A 131 13.08 15.32 11.03
CA GLU A 131 13.92 16.44 10.58
C GLU A 131 14.18 16.42 9.07
N ASP A 132 14.12 15.25 8.42
CA ASP A 132 14.31 15.15 6.97
C ASP A 132 13.04 14.58 6.28
N ARG A 133 12.03 15.44 6.13
CA ARG A 133 10.74 15.07 5.50
C ARG A 133 10.89 14.60 4.05
N GLU A 134 11.95 14.97 3.35
CA GLU A 134 12.16 14.54 1.96
C GLU A 134 12.46 13.05 1.85
N ARG A 135 12.88 12.39 2.94
CA ARG A 135 13.27 10.98 2.98
C ARG A 135 12.31 10.10 3.78
N ALA A 136 11.30 10.70 4.41
CA ALA A 136 10.34 10.02 5.27
C ALA A 136 9.30 9.14 4.53
N TYR A 137 9.34 9.06 3.22
CA TYR A 137 8.30 8.42 2.41
C TYR A 137 8.76 7.16 1.68
N LEU A 138 9.68 6.40 2.27
CA LEU A 138 10.00 5.07 1.79
C LEU A 138 9.03 4.04 2.36
N SER A 139 8.81 2.97 1.63
CA SER A 139 8.15 1.75 2.09
C SER A 139 9.05 0.97 3.06
N GLY A 140 8.53 -0.02 3.77
CA GLY A 140 9.31 -0.91 4.63
C GLY A 140 10.45 -1.58 3.89
N ALA A 141 10.23 -2.08 2.66
CA ALA A 141 11.30 -2.60 1.80
C ALA A 141 12.33 -1.54 1.44
N GLY A 142 11.93 -0.27 1.28
CA GLY A 142 12.85 0.83 1.05
C GLY A 142 13.76 1.08 2.24
N VAL A 143 13.24 1.06 3.46
CA VAL A 143 14.02 1.17 4.70
C VAL A 143 15.03 0.03 4.82
N VAL A 144 14.59 -1.21 4.57
CA VAL A 144 15.47 -2.39 4.57
C VAL A 144 16.55 -2.26 3.51
N PHE A 145 16.20 -1.90 2.28
CA PHE A 145 17.15 -1.75 1.17
C PHE A 145 18.23 -0.72 1.48
N GLU A 146 17.87 0.46 1.95
CA GLU A 146 18.81 1.52 2.30
C GLU A 146 19.76 1.07 3.44
N THR A 147 19.20 0.44 4.48
CA THR A 147 19.97 -0.07 5.60
C THR A 147 20.98 -1.13 5.15
N LEU A 148 20.57 -2.13 4.37
CA LEU A 148 21.46 -3.19 3.88
C LEU A 148 22.50 -2.67 2.88
N SER A 149 22.14 -1.68 2.06
CA SER A 149 23.06 -1.04 1.11
C SER A 149 24.14 -0.20 1.79
N ASN A 150 23.88 0.29 2.99
CA ASN A 150 24.93 0.92 3.82
C ASN A 150 25.94 -0.10 4.35
N LEU A 151 25.45 -1.30 4.70
CA LEU A 151 26.31 -2.41 5.19
C LEU A 151 27.19 -2.99 4.11
N ASP A 152 26.62 -3.17 2.91
CA ASP A 152 27.31 -3.74 1.75
C ASP A 152 26.87 -3.04 0.46
N SER A 153 27.77 -2.27 -0.13
CA SER A 153 27.53 -1.56 -1.39
C SER A 153 27.18 -2.49 -2.57
N ASN A 154 27.53 -3.77 -2.51
CA ASN A 154 27.13 -4.76 -3.50
C ASN A 154 25.61 -5.03 -3.47
N PHE A 155 24.92 -4.67 -2.39
CA PHE A 155 23.47 -4.77 -2.30
C PHE A 155 22.76 -3.64 -3.05
N TYR A 156 23.46 -2.51 -3.33
CA TYR A 156 22.91 -1.35 -4.05
C TYR A 156 22.87 -1.59 -5.56
N THR A 157 21.97 -2.44 -6.01
CA THR A 157 21.81 -2.84 -7.41
C THR A 157 20.56 -2.24 -8.04
N ASP A 158 20.55 -2.10 -9.38
CA ASP A 158 19.36 -1.61 -10.10
C ASP A 158 18.16 -2.55 -9.96
N GLU A 159 18.36 -3.87 -9.80
CA GLU A 159 17.28 -4.81 -9.53
C GLU A 159 16.65 -4.56 -8.16
N ASN A 160 17.45 -4.37 -7.12
CA ASN A 160 16.93 -4.08 -5.78
C ASN A 160 16.25 -2.71 -5.72
N LYS A 161 16.80 -1.67 -6.38
CA LYS A 161 16.14 -0.36 -6.52
C LYS A 161 14.79 -0.46 -7.23
N ALA A 162 14.72 -1.25 -8.30
CA ALA A 162 13.48 -1.45 -9.03
C ALA A 162 12.43 -2.19 -8.17
N LEU A 163 12.85 -3.13 -7.30
CA LEU A 163 11.97 -3.76 -6.33
C LEU A 163 11.44 -2.75 -5.30
N VAL A 164 12.27 -1.83 -4.80
CA VAL A 164 11.79 -0.72 -3.96
C VAL A 164 10.78 0.15 -4.72
N GLY A 165 11.04 0.49 -5.99
CA GLY A 165 10.08 1.20 -6.83
C GLY A 165 8.74 0.47 -6.96
N LEU A 166 8.75 -0.86 -7.03
CA LEU A 166 7.54 -1.69 -7.06
C LEU A 166 6.78 -1.61 -5.73
N THR A 167 7.47 -1.66 -4.58
CA THR A 167 6.82 -1.57 -3.28
C THR A 167 6.25 -0.19 -3.00
N LEU A 168 6.91 0.89 -3.39
CA LEU A 168 6.36 2.25 -3.31
C LEU A 168 4.99 2.38 -4.02
N LEU A 169 4.82 1.67 -5.14
CA LEU A 169 3.54 1.64 -5.85
C LEU A 169 2.51 0.71 -5.21
N SER A 170 2.94 -0.45 -4.68
CA SER A 170 2.03 -1.41 -4.08
C SER A 170 1.45 -0.93 -2.75
N ASP A 171 2.24 -0.20 -1.98
CA ASP A 171 1.87 0.36 -0.68
C ASP A 171 1.32 1.80 -0.78
N VAL A 172 1.19 2.32 -2.00
CA VAL A 172 0.64 3.67 -2.27
C VAL A 172 1.41 4.77 -1.51
N CYS A 173 2.73 4.61 -1.37
CA CYS A 173 3.59 5.59 -0.71
C CYS A 173 3.58 6.95 -1.43
N ASN A 174 3.90 8.01 -0.68
CA ASN A 174 4.16 9.31 -1.30
C ASN A 174 5.50 9.27 -2.06
N ILE A 175 5.47 9.60 -3.35
CA ILE A 175 6.60 9.52 -4.26
C ILE A 175 7.19 10.88 -4.65
N GLU A 176 6.89 11.93 -3.91
CA GLU A 176 7.37 13.29 -4.23
C GLU A 176 8.86 13.49 -3.99
N ASN A 177 9.45 12.71 -3.08
CA ASN A 177 10.86 12.85 -2.74
C ASN A 177 11.80 12.35 -3.85
N ALA A 178 13.03 12.87 -3.87
CA ALA A 178 14.02 12.56 -4.90
C ALA A 178 14.39 11.07 -4.94
N LEU A 179 14.45 10.41 -3.79
CA LEU A 179 14.84 9.02 -3.66
C LEU A 179 13.76 8.07 -4.20
N ALA A 180 12.48 8.32 -3.88
CA ALA A 180 11.37 7.57 -4.47
C ALA A 180 11.33 7.72 -5.99
N LYS A 181 11.60 8.92 -6.50
CA LYS A 181 11.70 9.20 -7.94
C LYS A 181 12.82 8.39 -8.59
N GLU A 182 13.98 8.27 -7.95
CA GLU A 182 15.10 7.44 -8.44
C GLU A 182 14.66 5.97 -8.57
N TYR A 183 14.02 5.41 -7.54
CA TYR A 183 13.57 4.01 -7.55
C TYR A 183 12.50 3.74 -8.61
N LEU A 184 11.54 4.64 -8.75
CA LEU A 184 10.53 4.54 -9.79
C LEU A 184 11.14 4.64 -11.20
N THR A 185 12.10 5.55 -11.40
CA THR A 185 12.83 5.64 -12.67
C THR A 185 13.54 4.32 -12.98
N THR A 186 14.20 3.75 -11.98
CA THR A 186 14.89 2.47 -12.12
C THR A 186 13.91 1.35 -12.43
N LEU A 187 12.74 1.28 -11.77
CA LEU A 187 11.68 0.34 -12.07
C LEU A 187 11.19 0.45 -13.52
N TYR A 188 10.87 1.66 -13.98
CA TYR A 188 10.32 1.88 -15.33
C TYR A 188 11.33 1.60 -16.45
N ASN A 189 12.61 1.80 -16.17
CA ASN A 189 13.70 1.55 -17.13
C ASN A 189 14.29 0.14 -16.96
N HIS A 190 13.85 -0.64 -15.98
CA HIS A 190 14.39 -1.96 -15.72
C HIS A 190 14.13 -2.90 -16.91
N LYS A 191 15.16 -3.58 -17.35
CA LYS A 191 15.03 -4.62 -18.36
C LYS A 191 14.28 -5.80 -17.72
N TYR A 192 13.25 -6.28 -18.42
CA TYR A 192 12.41 -7.41 -17.97
C TYR A 192 13.23 -8.71 -17.89
N LYS A 193 13.97 -8.89 -16.79
CA LYS A 193 14.88 -10.01 -16.53
C LYS A 193 15.03 -10.27 -15.03
N GLY A 194 15.72 -11.35 -14.68
CA GLY A 194 16.06 -11.68 -13.29
C GLY A 194 14.84 -11.91 -12.42
N TYR A 195 14.97 -11.51 -11.17
CA TYR A 195 13.94 -11.72 -10.15
C TYR A 195 12.65 -10.93 -10.43
N ILE A 196 12.77 -9.71 -10.96
CA ILE A 196 11.59 -8.93 -11.35
C ILE A 196 10.78 -9.65 -12.43
N ARG A 197 11.45 -10.25 -13.41
CA ARG A 197 10.75 -11.06 -14.42
C ARG A 197 10.01 -12.24 -13.78
N TYR A 198 10.66 -12.94 -12.87
CA TYR A 198 10.05 -14.06 -12.15
C TYR A 198 8.77 -13.62 -11.41
N LEU A 199 8.82 -12.53 -10.67
CA LEU A 199 7.65 -12.00 -9.94
C LEU A 199 6.50 -11.64 -10.88
N ILE A 200 6.81 -11.01 -12.00
CA ILE A 200 5.81 -10.56 -12.96
C ILE A 200 5.19 -11.76 -13.68
N ASP A 201 6.01 -12.68 -14.19
CA ASP A 201 5.54 -13.91 -14.85
C ASP A 201 4.64 -14.72 -13.90
N GLY A 202 4.98 -14.77 -12.62
CA GLY A 202 4.20 -15.47 -11.59
C GLY A 202 2.88 -14.82 -11.21
N THR A 203 2.68 -13.54 -11.52
CA THR A 203 1.44 -12.81 -11.23
C THR A 203 0.56 -12.55 -12.46
N MET A 204 1.01 -12.97 -13.63
CA MET A 204 0.27 -12.86 -14.89
C MET A 204 -0.43 -14.18 -15.25
N GLY A 205 -1.72 -14.10 -15.57
CA GLY A 205 -2.45 -15.20 -16.20
C GLY A 205 -2.27 -15.21 -17.72
N ASP A 206 -2.58 -16.34 -18.38
CA ASP A 206 -2.43 -16.53 -19.84
C ASP A 206 -3.09 -15.42 -20.66
N LYS A 207 -4.19 -14.86 -20.21
CA LYS A 207 -4.93 -13.78 -20.88
C LYS A 207 -4.23 -12.41 -20.79
N ASP A 208 -3.29 -12.26 -19.87
CA ASP A 208 -2.59 -10.99 -19.65
C ASP A 208 -1.46 -10.79 -20.66
N TRP A 209 -1.00 -11.87 -21.32
CA TRP A 209 0.08 -11.86 -22.31
C TRP A 209 -0.32 -11.41 -23.73
N GLY A 210 -1.62 -11.25 -24.00
CA GLY A 210 -2.14 -10.96 -25.34
C GLY A 210 -1.67 -9.65 -25.98
N PHE A 211 -0.96 -8.79 -25.25
CA PHE A 211 -0.51 -7.46 -25.69
C PHE A 211 1.01 -7.21 -25.56
N GLY A 212 1.81 -8.28 -25.43
CA GLY A 212 3.27 -8.19 -25.31
C GLY A 212 3.78 -8.07 -23.88
N VAL A 213 5.10 -7.80 -23.74
CA VAL A 213 5.75 -7.69 -22.43
C VAL A 213 5.08 -6.60 -21.59
N PRO A 214 4.62 -6.89 -20.35
CA PRO A 214 4.00 -5.91 -19.52
C PRO A 214 4.99 -4.79 -19.17
N ARG A 215 4.49 -3.57 -19.14
CA ARG A 215 5.26 -2.48 -18.58
C ARG A 215 5.05 -2.47 -17.07
N LEU A 216 6.16 -2.28 -16.35
CA LEU A 216 6.17 -2.08 -14.91
C LEU A 216 5.72 -0.67 -14.57
N ASP A 217 4.48 -0.35 -14.90
CA ASP A 217 3.86 0.93 -14.56
C ASP A 217 2.92 0.78 -13.36
N ARG A 218 2.50 1.91 -12.84
CA ARG A 218 1.56 1.98 -11.71
C ARG A 218 0.31 1.14 -11.94
N LYS A 219 -0.26 1.20 -13.14
CA LYS A 219 -1.48 0.45 -13.48
C LYS A 219 -1.27 -1.07 -13.38
N TYR A 220 -0.11 -1.56 -13.84
CA TYR A 220 0.22 -2.96 -13.69
C TYR A 220 0.34 -3.36 -12.22
N VAL A 221 1.08 -2.59 -11.41
CA VAL A 221 1.28 -2.89 -9.99
C VAL A 221 -0.04 -2.85 -9.23
N GLU A 222 -0.82 -1.77 -9.37
CA GLU A 222 -2.08 -1.59 -8.62
C GLU A 222 -3.22 -2.51 -9.06
N PHE A 223 -3.31 -2.87 -10.35
CA PHE A 223 -4.47 -3.63 -10.86
C PHE A 223 -4.16 -5.07 -11.28
N LYS A 224 -2.90 -5.48 -11.31
CA LYS A 224 -2.50 -6.84 -11.68
C LYS A 224 -1.65 -7.50 -10.61
N PHE A 225 -0.48 -6.94 -10.31
CA PHE A 225 0.50 -7.52 -9.41
C PHE A 225 -0.02 -7.60 -7.96
N SER A 226 -0.27 -6.47 -7.32
CA SER A 226 -0.74 -6.44 -5.93
C SER A 226 -2.07 -7.18 -5.73
N PRO A 227 -3.08 -7.06 -6.63
CA PRO A 227 -4.28 -7.87 -6.52
C PRO A 227 -4.08 -9.38 -6.66
N ALA A 228 -3.08 -9.85 -7.41
CA ALA A 228 -2.78 -11.28 -7.51
C ALA A 228 -2.22 -11.83 -6.19
N VAL A 229 -1.24 -11.14 -5.61
CA VAL A 229 -0.65 -11.46 -4.30
C VAL A 229 -1.71 -11.37 -3.20
N ASN A 230 -2.40 -10.23 -3.13
CA ASN A 230 -3.42 -9.98 -2.11
C ASN A 230 -4.61 -10.95 -2.17
N ALA A 231 -4.91 -11.53 -3.34
CA ALA A 231 -5.94 -12.57 -3.43
C ALA A 231 -5.53 -13.82 -2.63
N CYS A 232 -4.31 -14.32 -2.82
CA CYS A 232 -3.80 -15.45 -2.06
C CYS A 232 -3.80 -15.16 -0.55
N LEU A 233 -3.32 -14.00 -0.15
CA LEU A 233 -3.28 -13.57 1.25
C LEU A 233 -4.68 -13.55 1.87
N ARG A 234 -5.72 -13.07 1.16
CA ARG A 234 -7.09 -13.05 1.65
C ARG A 234 -7.69 -14.45 1.86
N PHE A 235 -7.14 -15.46 1.19
CA PHE A 235 -7.51 -16.86 1.42
C PHE A 235 -6.58 -17.57 2.41
N ASN A 236 -5.85 -16.82 3.25
CA ASN A 236 -4.92 -17.32 4.27
C ASN A 236 -3.82 -18.24 3.67
N LYS A 237 -3.22 -17.79 2.57
CA LYS A 237 -2.13 -18.49 1.87
C LYS A 237 -0.79 -17.76 2.03
N GLU A 238 -0.55 -17.19 3.20
CA GLU A 238 0.66 -16.42 3.52
C GLU A 238 1.93 -17.24 3.25
N THR A 239 1.94 -18.50 3.70
CA THR A 239 3.07 -19.42 3.47
C THR A 239 3.36 -19.64 1.99
N ASP A 240 2.34 -19.77 1.14
CA ASP A 240 2.51 -19.97 -0.29
C ASP A 240 3.01 -18.69 -0.96
N VAL A 241 2.56 -17.54 -0.49
CA VAL A 241 3.05 -16.23 -0.95
C VAL A 241 4.53 -16.05 -0.58
N VAL A 242 4.93 -16.38 0.65
CA VAL A 242 6.35 -16.35 1.05
C VAL A 242 7.20 -17.25 0.16
N LYS A 243 6.76 -18.49 -0.07
CA LYS A 243 7.47 -19.43 -0.97
C LYS A 243 7.62 -18.87 -2.38
N PHE A 244 6.59 -18.17 -2.87
CA PHE A 244 6.66 -17.46 -4.14
C PHE A 244 7.73 -16.37 -4.12
N PHE A 245 7.74 -15.47 -3.14
CA PHE A 245 8.74 -14.40 -3.04
C PHE A 245 10.15 -14.95 -2.79
N LEU A 246 10.31 -16.09 -2.16
CA LEU A 246 11.60 -16.78 -1.98
C LEU A 246 11.97 -17.72 -3.15
N CYS A 247 11.27 -17.65 -4.28
CA CYS A 247 11.51 -18.44 -5.50
C CYS A 247 11.42 -19.96 -5.31
N THR A 248 10.68 -20.43 -4.29
CA THR A 248 10.55 -21.87 -3.99
C THR A 248 9.23 -22.47 -4.44
N ALA A 249 8.24 -21.65 -4.85
CA ALA A 249 6.96 -22.10 -5.39
C ALA A 249 6.39 -21.06 -6.37
N LYS A 250 5.39 -21.46 -7.17
CA LYS A 250 4.59 -20.54 -8.00
C LYS A 250 3.40 -20.00 -7.20
N LEU A 251 2.97 -18.78 -7.53
CA LEU A 251 1.75 -18.22 -6.98
C LEU A 251 0.52 -18.89 -7.62
N ASP A 252 -0.46 -19.28 -6.81
CA ASP A 252 -1.72 -19.85 -7.30
C ASP A 252 -2.69 -18.73 -7.69
N LEU A 253 -2.77 -18.43 -8.97
CA LEU A 253 -3.63 -17.39 -9.52
C LEU A 253 -5.13 -17.74 -9.51
N THR A 254 -5.51 -19.00 -9.19
CA THR A 254 -6.93 -19.39 -9.09
C THR A 254 -7.65 -18.60 -8.00
N TYR A 255 -6.95 -18.23 -6.91
CA TYR A 255 -7.50 -17.38 -5.84
C TYR A 255 -7.97 -16.02 -6.32
N ARG A 256 -7.38 -15.47 -7.37
CA ARG A 256 -7.84 -14.20 -7.97
C ARG A 256 -9.24 -14.33 -8.58
N GLU A 257 -9.50 -15.44 -9.26
CA GLU A 257 -10.82 -15.69 -9.84
C GLU A 257 -11.84 -16.08 -8.76
N GLU A 258 -11.43 -16.83 -7.77
CA GLU A 258 -12.26 -17.19 -6.63
C GLU A 258 -12.65 -15.95 -5.81
N GLN A 259 -11.71 -15.03 -5.56
CA GLN A 259 -11.98 -13.73 -4.96
C GLN A 259 -13.08 -12.95 -5.72
N LYS A 260 -12.99 -12.89 -7.06
CA LYS A 260 -13.99 -12.19 -7.88
C LYS A 260 -15.38 -12.82 -7.72
N LYS A 261 -15.45 -14.17 -7.70
CA LYS A 261 -16.71 -14.91 -7.49
C LYS A 261 -17.27 -14.65 -6.11
N LEU A 262 -16.43 -14.71 -5.08
CA LEU A 262 -16.83 -14.47 -3.69
C LEU A 262 -17.34 -13.03 -3.49
N ILE A 263 -16.61 -12.03 -3.96
CA ILE A 263 -17.07 -10.62 -3.90
C ILE A 263 -18.43 -10.46 -4.55
N LYS A 264 -18.67 -11.06 -5.73
CA LYS A 264 -19.98 -11.01 -6.39
C LYS A 264 -21.09 -11.63 -5.54
N LYS A 265 -20.83 -12.71 -4.80
CA LYS A 265 -21.79 -13.32 -3.87
C LYS A 265 -22.04 -12.40 -2.69
N MET A 266 -20.97 -11.88 -2.06
CA MET A 266 -21.07 -10.97 -0.92
C MET A 266 -21.91 -9.73 -1.25
N LEU A 267 -21.68 -9.10 -2.41
CA LEU A 267 -22.41 -7.89 -2.83
C LEU A 267 -23.92 -8.13 -3.02
N LYS A 268 -24.37 -9.37 -3.23
CA LYS A 268 -25.80 -9.70 -3.38
C LYS A 268 -26.57 -9.80 -2.05
N ILE A 269 -25.85 -10.03 -0.95
CA ILE A 269 -26.44 -10.30 0.37
C ILE A 269 -26.21 -9.18 1.37
N VAL A 270 -25.63 -8.08 0.92
CA VAL A 270 -25.32 -6.91 1.74
C VAL A 270 -26.60 -6.14 2.06
N GLU A 271 -26.79 -5.79 3.33
CA GLU A 271 -27.76 -4.80 3.77
C GLU A 271 -27.09 -3.43 3.86
N VAL A 272 -27.74 -2.38 3.34
CA VAL A 272 -27.21 -1.02 3.29
C VAL A 272 -28.09 -0.05 4.06
N ARG A 273 -27.48 0.84 4.85
CA ARG A 273 -28.15 1.98 5.48
C ARG A 273 -27.47 3.26 5.06
N GLU A 274 -28.23 4.23 4.62
CA GLU A 274 -27.75 5.51 4.09
C GLU A 274 -27.89 6.63 5.12
N PHE A 275 -26.81 7.44 5.25
CA PHE A 275 -26.77 8.71 5.95
C PHE A 275 -26.28 9.79 4.99
N GLU A 276 -26.21 11.03 5.43
CA GLU A 276 -25.81 12.17 4.57
C GLU A 276 -24.41 11.97 3.96
N ARG A 277 -23.39 11.69 4.79
CA ARG A 277 -21.98 11.51 4.42
C ARG A 277 -21.46 10.09 4.63
N LEU A 278 -22.30 9.21 5.17
CA LEU A 278 -21.92 7.85 5.53
C LEU A 278 -22.88 6.83 4.94
N ARG A 279 -22.32 5.76 4.42
CA ARG A 279 -23.04 4.53 4.07
C ARG A 279 -22.58 3.42 5.01
N VAL A 280 -23.52 2.73 5.63
CA VAL A 280 -23.25 1.60 6.51
C VAL A 280 -23.68 0.31 5.83
N VAL A 281 -22.76 -0.63 5.75
CA VAL A 281 -22.90 -1.89 5.00
C VAL A 281 -22.78 -3.06 5.97
N PHE A 282 -23.74 -3.98 5.95
CA PHE A 282 -23.74 -5.17 6.79
C PHE A 282 -23.68 -6.43 5.94
N LEU A 283 -22.77 -7.32 6.28
CA LEU A 283 -22.63 -8.65 5.70
C LEU A 283 -22.78 -9.68 6.80
N ASN A 284 -23.64 -10.69 6.58
CA ASN A 284 -23.84 -11.79 7.51
C ASN A 284 -23.06 -13.03 7.05
N ASP A 285 -22.14 -13.56 7.87
CA ASP A 285 -21.29 -14.70 7.51
C ASP A 285 -22.03 -16.05 7.48
N TRP A 286 -23.23 -16.12 8.08
CA TRP A 286 -24.09 -17.32 8.06
C TRP A 286 -25.01 -17.42 6.85
N ASP A 287 -24.97 -16.47 5.91
CA ASP A 287 -25.70 -16.62 4.66
C ASP A 287 -25.15 -17.82 3.87
N LYS A 288 -26.06 -18.69 3.41
CA LYS A 288 -25.71 -19.95 2.73
C LYS A 288 -24.82 -19.76 1.50
N SER A 289 -24.89 -18.60 0.83
CA SER A 289 -24.10 -18.32 -0.37
C SER A 289 -22.62 -18.08 -0.07
N VAL A 290 -22.28 -17.67 1.16
CA VAL A 290 -20.92 -17.29 1.59
C VAL A 290 -20.42 -18.05 2.81
N SER A 291 -21.25 -18.79 3.54
CA SER A 291 -20.91 -19.48 4.79
C SER A 291 -19.75 -20.47 4.64
N TYR A 292 -19.57 -21.06 3.46
CA TYR A 292 -18.41 -21.91 3.15
C TYR A 292 -17.06 -21.15 3.30
N TYR A 293 -17.08 -19.84 3.18
CA TYR A 293 -15.90 -18.96 3.29
C TYR A 293 -15.82 -18.23 4.64
N SER A 294 -16.56 -18.67 5.67
CA SER A 294 -16.68 -17.97 6.97
C SER A 294 -15.33 -17.61 7.60
N ASP A 295 -14.31 -18.46 7.41
CA ASP A 295 -12.97 -18.25 8.00
C ASP A 295 -12.17 -17.13 7.30
N VAL A 296 -12.52 -16.81 6.05
CA VAL A 296 -11.79 -15.79 5.26
C VAL A 296 -12.62 -14.53 5.00
N LEU A 297 -13.93 -14.50 5.25
CA LEU A 297 -14.79 -13.36 4.94
C LEU A 297 -14.32 -12.06 5.59
N SER A 298 -13.72 -12.12 6.79
CA SER A 298 -13.16 -10.95 7.47
C SER A 298 -12.10 -10.22 6.64
N ASN A 299 -11.36 -10.97 5.80
CA ASN A 299 -10.30 -10.43 4.96
C ASN A 299 -10.83 -9.65 3.74
N PHE A 300 -12.15 -9.73 3.48
CA PHE A 300 -12.81 -9.08 2.35
C PHE A 300 -13.60 -7.83 2.71
N ILE A 301 -13.84 -7.58 4.00
CA ILE A 301 -14.71 -6.47 4.43
C ILE A 301 -14.22 -5.11 3.94
N GLY A 302 -12.91 -4.86 3.95
CA GLY A 302 -12.34 -3.63 3.38
C GLY A 302 -12.57 -3.50 1.87
N LEU A 303 -12.55 -4.62 1.12
CA LEU A 303 -12.90 -4.60 -0.32
C LEU A 303 -14.39 -4.34 -0.54
N ILE A 304 -15.25 -4.91 0.30
CA ILE A 304 -16.68 -4.63 0.23
C ILE A 304 -16.94 -3.16 0.52
N ALA A 305 -16.32 -2.59 1.55
CA ALA A 305 -16.39 -1.15 1.81
C ALA A 305 -15.99 -0.33 0.58
N SER A 306 -14.85 -0.65 -0.04
CA SER A 306 -14.38 0.04 -1.24
C SER A 306 -15.31 -0.08 -2.45
N ARG A 307 -16.09 -1.18 -2.58
CA ARG A 307 -17.07 -1.36 -3.67
C ARG A 307 -18.33 -0.52 -3.51
N TYR A 308 -18.60 -0.05 -2.30
CA TYR A 308 -19.73 0.83 -2.01
C TYR A 308 -19.35 2.31 -1.97
N LEU A 309 -18.09 2.65 -2.19
CA LEU A 309 -17.66 4.05 -2.42
C LEU A 309 -18.22 4.53 -3.78
N ASP A 310 -18.92 5.64 -3.77
CA ASP A 310 -19.47 6.29 -4.96
C ASP A 310 -18.94 7.71 -5.20
N GLY A 311 -17.86 8.08 -4.51
CA GLY A 311 -17.27 9.42 -4.56
C GLY A 311 -18.06 10.50 -3.83
N LYS A 312 -19.14 10.13 -3.14
CA LYS A 312 -20.02 11.08 -2.41
C LYS A 312 -20.12 10.77 -0.92
N LYS A 313 -19.94 9.51 -0.55
CA LYS A 313 -20.10 9.05 0.83
C LYS A 313 -18.99 8.11 1.24
N SER A 314 -18.54 8.27 2.47
CA SER A 314 -17.66 7.31 3.14
C SER A 314 -18.42 6.03 3.50
N VAL A 315 -17.72 4.91 3.63
CA VAL A 315 -18.35 3.60 3.87
C VAL A 315 -17.81 2.96 5.13
N LEU A 316 -18.74 2.51 5.98
CA LEU A 316 -18.47 1.71 7.17
C LEU A 316 -19.08 0.33 6.98
N ALA A 317 -18.26 -0.70 6.82
CA ALA A 317 -18.67 -2.06 6.56
C ALA A 317 -18.46 -2.96 7.77
N TYR A 318 -19.46 -3.78 8.07
CA TYR A 318 -19.46 -4.75 9.16
C TYR A 318 -19.63 -6.17 8.63
N LEU A 319 -18.80 -7.09 9.15
CA LEU A 319 -19.06 -8.52 9.12
C LEU A 319 -19.73 -8.93 10.45
N ILE A 320 -20.96 -9.40 10.35
CA ILE A 320 -21.74 -9.88 11.49
C ILE A 320 -21.69 -11.41 11.53
N SER A 321 -21.39 -11.95 12.70
CA SER A 321 -21.35 -13.39 12.97
C SER A 321 -22.34 -13.77 14.08
N LYS A 322 -22.54 -15.06 14.28
CA LYS A 322 -23.29 -15.63 15.41
C LYS A 322 -22.39 -16.49 16.27
N ASP A 323 -22.52 -16.38 17.59
CA ASP A 323 -21.89 -17.29 18.52
C ASP A 323 -22.62 -18.66 18.58
N VAL A 324 -22.11 -19.57 19.39
CA VAL A 324 -22.69 -20.91 19.57
C VAL A 324 -24.12 -20.91 20.13
N TYR A 325 -24.53 -19.79 20.71
CA TYR A 325 -25.88 -19.57 21.24
C TYR A 325 -26.79 -18.81 20.27
N GLY A 326 -26.30 -18.50 19.06
CA GLY A 326 -27.04 -17.75 18.05
C GLY A 326 -27.05 -16.22 18.25
N LYS A 327 -26.35 -15.69 19.26
CA LYS A 327 -26.24 -14.25 19.50
C LYS A 327 -25.34 -13.60 18.48
N ARG A 328 -25.81 -12.49 17.90
CA ARG A 328 -25.08 -11.73 16.88
C ARG A 328 -23.96 -10.91 17.52
N TYR A 329 -22.80 -10.89 16.88
CA TYR A 329 -21.68 -10.03 17.22
C TYR A 329 -20.95 -9.54 15.97
N VAL A 330 -20.19 -8.44 16.11
CA VAL A 330 -19.32 -7.95 15.04
C VAL A 330 -18.03 -8.75 15.03
N LYS A 331 -17.77 -9.46 13.93
CA LYS A 331 -16.54 -10.23 13.72
C LYS A 331 -15.41 -9.34 13.20
N ARG A 332 -15.74 -8.39 12.32
CA ARG A 332 -14.81 -7.42 11.72
C ARG A 332 -15.56 -6.19 11.27
N ALA A 333 -14.90 -5.03 11.33
CA ALA A 333 -15.40 -3.82 10.70
C ALA A 333 -14.26 -3.08 9.98
N SER A 334 -14.61 -2.34 8.91
CA SER A 334 -13.66 -1.57 8.12
C SER A 334 -14.29 -0.28 7.63
N PHE A 335 -13.51 0.79 7.65
CA PHE A 335 -13.89 2.10 7.14
C PHE A 335 -13.15 2.42 5.85
N ARG A 336 -13.83 3.14 4.94
CA ARG A 336 -13.24 3.74 3.73
C ARG A 336 -13.81 5.13 3.54
N GLY A 337 -12.93 6.13 3.59
CA GLY A 337 -13.26 7.52 3.26
C GLY A 337 -13.38 7.71 1.74
N HIS A 338 -14.28 8.56 1.31
CA HIS A 338 -14.45 8.84 -0.12
C HIS A 338 -13.50 9.94 -0.61
N ILE A 339 -12.98 10.79 0.27
CA ILE A 339 -11.94 11.77 -0.04
C ILE A 339 -10.58 11.23 0.38
N ASN A 340 -9.71 10.98 -0.59
CA ASN A 340 -8.35 10.56 -0.31
C ASN A 340 -7.57 11.74 0.29
N GLY A 341 -6.92 11.52 1.44
CA GLY A 341 -6.18 12.56 2.17
C GLY A 341 -6.95 13.24 3.29
N ALA A 342 -8.28 13.13 3.34
CA ALA A 342 -9.04 13.60 4.50
C ALA A 342 -8.80 12.69 5.71
N ASP A 343 -8.59 13.29 6.89
CA ASP A 343 -8.23 12.55 8.10
C ASP A 343 -9.46 12.09 8.89
N TYR A 344 -10.16 11.12 8.33
CA TYR A 344 -11.33 10.50 8.97
C TYR A 344 -10.97 9.78 10.27
N LEU A 345 -9.76 9.21 10.35
CA LEU A 345 -9.30 8.50 11.54
C LEU A 345 -9.19 9.46 12.73
N LYS A 346 -8.58 10.62 12.53
CA LYS A 346 -8.45 11.67 13.55
C LYS A 346 -9.81 12.18 14.02
N GLU A 347 -10.69 12.52 13.07
CA GLU A 347 -12.01 13.07 13.38
C GLU A 347 -12.96 12.05 14.04
N SER A 348 -12.68 10.76 13.84
CA SER A 348 -13.42 9.67 14.48
C SER A 348 -12.87 9.26 15.85
N LYS A 349 -11.76 9.87 16.32
CA LYS A 349 -11.15 9.54 17.59
C LYS A 349 -12.12 9.76 18.76
N GLY A 350 -12.25 8.78 19.65
CA GLY A 350 -13.21 8.78 20.75
C GLY A 350 -14.64 8.37 20.37
N ILE A 351 -14.92 8.19 19.07
CA ILE A 351 -16.18 7.63 18.58
C ILE A 351 -15.96 6.16 18.19
N ILE A 352 -14.87 5.90 17.46
CA ILE A 352 -14.42 4.57 17.04
C ILE A 352 -12.90 4.45 17.25
N GLU A 353 -12.45 3.25 17.56
CA GLU A 353 -11.03 2.91 17.59
C GLU A 353 -10.64 2.32 16.25
N GLY A 354 -9.85 3.07 15.47
CA GLY A 354 -9.39 2.66 14.14
C GLY A 354 -7.90 2.37 14.12
N ILE A 355 -7.49 1.38 13.33
CA ILE A 355 -6.10 1.04 13.05
C ILE A 355 -5.90 1.01 11.54
N GLY A 356 -4.97 1.83 11.02
CA GLY A 356 -4.65 1.93 9.60
C GLY A 356 -4.37 3.35 9.15
N HIS A 357 -4.66 3.64 7.89
CA HIS A 357 -4.42 4.94 7.28
C HIS A 357 -5.56 5.92 7.53
N GLN A 358 -5.31 7.21 7.33
CA GLN A 358 -6.26 8.32 7.58
C GLN A 358 -7.65 8.11 6.98
N SER A 359 -7.72 7.57 5.76
CA SER A 359 -8.98 7.34 5.03
C SER A 359 -9.35 5.87 4.85
N ALA A 360 -8.55 4.92 5.36
CA ALA A 360 -8.77 3.49 5.18
C ALA A 360 -8.26 2.70 6.39
N PHE A 361 -9.14 2.28 7.28
CA PHE A 361 -8.74 1.62 8.52
C PHE A 361 -9.69 0.50 8.94
N GLY A 362 -9.15 -0.46 9.70
CA GLY A 362 -9.91 -1.44 10.45
C GLY A 362 -10.45 -0.83 11.74
N ILE A 363 -11.52 -1.38 12.28
CA ILE A 363 -12.18 -0.85 13.47
C ILE A 363 -12.22 -1.93 14.54
N LEU A 364 -11.83 -1.56 15.74
CA LEU A 364 -11.85 -2.38 16.94
C LEU A 364 -13.12 -2.08 17.77
N ASN A 365 -13.66 -3.11 18.43
CA ASN A 365 -14.63 -3.02 19.53
C ASN A 365 -15.90 -2.18 19.28
N LEU A 366 -16.67 -2.46 18.21
CA LEU A 366 -17.92 -1.74 17.97
C LEU A 366 -19.19 -2.56 18.14
N LYS A 367 -20.14 -1.96 18.85
CA LYS A 367 -21.55 -2.39 18.81
C LYS A 367 -22.30 -1.45 17.84
N PRO A 368 -22.67 -1.93 16.64
CA PRO A 368 -23.36 -1.10 15.65
C PRO A 368 -24.74 -0.69 16.16
N ASN A 369 -24.99 0.60 16.23
CA ASN A 369 -26.29 1.18 16.54
C ASN A 369 -26.47 2.51 15.84
N LYS A 370 -27.73 2.99 15.76
CA LYS A 370 -28.06 4.21 15.03
C LYS A 370 -27.30 5.45 15.55
N GLN A 371 -27.17 5.59 16.87
CA GLN A 371 -26.48 6.73 17.49
C GLN A 371 -24.99 6.76 17.13
N LEU A 372 -24.33 5.60 17.08
CA LEU A 372 -22.95 5.49 16.60
C LEU A 372 -22.82 5.97 15.16
N PHE A 373 -23.72 5.51 14.28
CA PHE A 373 -23.67 5.89 12.86
C PHE A 373 -23.89 7.37 12.64
N GLU A 374 -24.76 8.00 13.42
CA GLU A 374 -24.96 9.45 13.40
C GLU A 374 -23.70 10.20 13.84
N LYS A 375 -23.02 9.74 14.89
CA LYS A 375 -21.73 10.31 15.33
C LYS A 375 -20.64 10.17 14.27
N VAL A 376 -20.49 8.98 13.65
CA VAL A 376 -19.53 8.75 12.57
C VAL A 376 -19.88 9.59 11.33
N ASN A 377 -21.15 9.76 10.99
CA ASN A 377 -21.58 10.63 9.90
C ASN A 377 -21.17 12.09 10.13
N ILE A 378 -21.30 12.59 11.37
CA ILE A 378 -20.80 13.94 11.75
C ILE A 378 -19.29 14.03 11.64
N ALA A 379 -18.56 12.99 12.09
CA ALA A 379 -17.10 12.93 11.97
C ALA A 379 -16.65 12.94 10.50
N CYS A 380 -17.36 12.21 9.62
CA CYS A 380 -17.11 12.26 8.17
C CYS A 380 -17.26 13.69 7.64
N LYS A 381 -18.34 14.38 7.99
CA LYS A 381 -18.55 15.78 7.58
C LYS A 381 -17.42 16.69 8.03
N LYS A 382 -16.97 16.57 9.28
CA LYS A 382 -15.84 17.36 9.82
C LYS A 382 -14.52 17.07 9.10
N ALA A 383 -14.22 15.79 8.82
CA ALA A 383 -13.03 15.42 8.07
C ALA A 383 -13.03 15.99 6.64
N GLU A 384 -14.19 16.03 6.00
CA GLU A 384 -14.39 16.60 4.67
C GLU A 384 -14.28 18.12 4.66
N GLU A 385 -14.88 18.79 5.64
CA GLU A 385 -14.82 20.25 5.82
C GLU A 385 -13.40 20.72 6.23
N GLY A 386 -12.71 19.92 7.06
CA GLY A 386 -11.32 20.17 7.47
C GLY A 386 -10.30 19.84 6.39
N TYR A 387 -10.69 19.05 5.39
CA TYR A 387 -9.87 18.77 4.23
C TYR A 387 -9.88 20.00 3.33
N ILE A 388 -8.91 20.88 3.55
CA ILE A 388 -8.58 21.92 2.59
C ILE A 388 -8.13 21.15 1.35
N ASN A 389 -8.98 21.19 0.34
CA ASN A 389 -8.70 20.54 -0.93
C ASN A 389 -7.36 21.10 -1.44
N SER A 390 -6.28 20.42 -1.16
CA SER A 390 -4.95 20.74 -1.66
C SER A 390 -4.82 20.25 -3.12
N ASN A 391 -5.95 20.25 -3.87
CA ASN A 391 -5.92 20.16 -5.30
C ASN A 391 -5.15 21.38 -5.78
N THR A 392 -3.85 21.21 -5.92
CA THR A 392 -3.00 22.26 -6.43
C THR A 392 -3.35 22.44 -7.90
N ILE A 393 -4.07 23.49 -8.22
CA ILE A 393 -4.34 23.85 -9.60
C ILE A 393 -3.18 24.69 -10.09
N ILE A 394 -2.41 24.16 -11.02
CA ILE A 394 -1.29 24.86 -11.64
C ILE A 394 -1.78 25.52 -12.93
N PRO A 395 -1.82 26.85 -13.01
CA PRO A 395 -2.14 27.52 -14.26
C PRO A 395 -0.98 27.34 -15.25
N VAL A 396 -1.27 26.92 -16.48
CA VAL A 396 -0.27 26.76 -17.53
C VAL A 396 -0.77 27.39 -18.83
N THR A 397 0.13 28.06 -19.52
CA THR A 397 -0.11 28.64 -20.87
C THR A 397 0.31 27.71 -22.00
N ASN A 398 1.10 26.70 -21.69
CA ASN A 398 1.60 25.73 -22.68
C ASN A 398 1.63 24.34 -22.06
N LEU A 399 0.74 23.45 -22.51
CA LEU A 399 0.64 22.08 -22.01
C LEU A 399 1.83 21.21 -22.47
N ALA A 400 2.53 21.60 -23.54
CA ALA A 400 3.67 20.85 -24.06
C ALA A 400 4.87 20.80 -23.08
N ILE A 401 4.93 21.67 -22.07
CA ILE A 401 5.95 21.61 -21.02
C ILE A 401 5.92 20.26 -20.26
N PHE A 402 4.80 19.59 -20.28
CA PHE A 402 4.60 18.29 -19.61
C PHE A 402 4.77 17.09 -20.55
N ALA A 403 5.01 17.30 -21.83
CA ALA A 403 5.23 16.23 -22.80
C ALA A 403 6.74 16.03 -23.04
N ASP A 404 7.14 14.80 -23.33
CA ASP A 404 8.44 14.57 -23.92
C ASP A 404 8.48 15.15 -25.35
N ARG A 405 9.69 15.29 -25.91
CA ARG A 405 9.89 15.84 -27.27
C ARG A 405 9.13 15.08 -28.38
N LYS A 406 8.61 13.89 -28.07
CA LYS A 406 7.82 13.04 -28.97
C LYS A 406 6.33 13.01 -28.63
N GLY A 407 5.89 13.69 -27.56
CA GLY A 407 4.49 13.75 -27.12
C GLY A 407 3.89 12.39 -26.70
N LYS A 408 4.72 11.36 -26.51
CA LYS A 408 4.25 9.98 -26.36
C LYS A 408 4.68 9.28 -25.07
N ARG A 409 5.68 9.76 -24.37
CA ARG A 409 6.16 9.16 -23.11
C ARG A 409 6.49 10.26 -22.12
N CYS A 410 5.94 10.17 -20.95
CA CYS A 410 6.44 10.93 -19.86
C CYS A 410 7.54 10.12 -19.16
N ALA A 411 8.77 10.54 -19.35
CA ALA A 411 9.89 10.10 -18.56
C ALA A 411 10.08 10.99 -17.32
N GLU A 412 9.32 12.08 -17.21
CA GLU A 412 9.55 13.09 -16.19
C GLU A 412 8.71 12.85 -14.95
N HIS A 413 9.39 12.76 -13.82
CA HIS A 413 8.84 12.59 -12.48
C HIS A 413 7.76 13.58 -12.11
N ASN A 414 7.88 14.84 -12.56
CA ASN A 414 6.96 15.91 -12.23
C ASN A 414 5.51 15.58 -12.61
N MET A 415 5.31 14.93 -13.75
CA MET A 415 3.97 14.53 -14.20
C MET A 415 3.40 13.35 -13.41
N TYR A 416 4.27 12.44 -13.00
CA TYR A 416 3.87 11.33 -12.15
C TYR A 416 3.42 11.85 -10.78
N CYS A 417 4.15 12.80 -10.20
CA CYS A 417 3.78 13.47 -8.97
C CYS A 417 2.46 14.23 -9.09
N LEU A 418 2.24 14.94 -10.20
CA LEU A 418 0.97 15.61 -10.46
C LEU A 418 -0.20 14.62 -10.47
N ALA A 419 -0.05 13.49 -11.16
CA ALA A 419 -1.09 12.47 -11.25
C ALA A 419 -1.37 11.77 -9.90
N GLN A 420 -0.38 11.70 -8.99
CA GLN A 420 -0.56 11.09 -7.66
C GLN A 420 -1.14 12.03 -6.61
N ASN A 421 -0.83 13.33 -6.70
CA ASN A 421 -1.17 14.30 -5.66
C ASN A 421 -2.45 15.06 -5.94
N ASN A 422 -3.34 14.52 -6.77
CA ASN A 422 -4.55 15.23 -7.21
C ASN A 422 -4.23 16.65 -7.71
N THR A 423 -3.08 16.83 -8.37
CA THR A 423 -2.71 18.10 -8.96
C THR A 423 -3.32 18.20 -10.33
N TYR A 424 -4.10 19.23 -10.53
CA TYR A 424 -4.80 19.54 -11.77
C TYR A 424 -4.07 20.68 -12.49
N VAL A 425 -4.24 20.71 -13.80
CA VAL A 425 -3.68 21.77 -14.64
C VAL A 425 -4.81 22.61 -15.19
N ARG A 426 -4.86 23.90 -14.88
CA ARG A 426 -5.74 24.85 -15.55
C ARG A 426 -5.04 25.41 -16.77
N TYR A 427 -5.53 25.06 -17.93
CA TYR A 427 -4.98 25.59 -19.17
C TYR A 427 -5.54 27.00 -19.43
N ILE A 428 -4.65 27.99 -19.49
CA ILE A 428 -4.98 29.40 -19.73
C ILE A 428 -4.41 29.91 -21.08
N GLY A 429 -3.95 28.99 -21.93
CA GLY A 429 -3.47 29.30 -23.28
C GLY A 429 -4.59 29.29 -24.31
N ASN A 430 -4.27 29.69 -25.54
CA ASN A 430 -5.23 29.87 -26.62
C ASN A 430 -5.15 28.80 -27.73
N ASN A 431 -4.27 27.83 -27.61
CA ASN A 431 -4.02 26.86 -28.68
C ASN A 431 -4.79 25.54 -28.44
N VAL A 432 -6.11 25.62 -28.54
CA VAL A 432 -7.05 24.48 -28.40
C VAL A 432 -7.70 24.22 -29.75
N LYS A 433 -7.61 22.97 -30.24
CA LYS A 433 -8.30 22.50 -31.44
C LYS A 433 -9.21 21.33 -31.13
N VAL A 434 -10.45 21.37 -31.49
CA VAL A 434 -11.39 20.26 -31.42
C VAL A 434 -11.02 19.23 -32.47
N ILE A 435 -10.77 17.97 -32.06
CA ILE A 435 -10.49 16.85 -32.98
C ILE A 435 -11.77 16.04 -33.22
N SER A 436 -12.55 15.82 -32.18
CA SER A 436 -13.79 15.06 -32.21
C SER A 436 -14.75 15.61 -31.18
N ASN A 437 -16.02 15.70 -31.53
CA ASN A 437 -17.09 16.15 -30.65
C ASN A 437 -18.33 15.29 -30.85
N THR A 438 -18.63 14.43 -29.87
CA THR A 438 -19.86 13.65 -29.81
C THR A 438 -20.55 13.95 -28.47
N PRO A 439 -21.84 13.67 -28.31
CA PRO A 439 -22.55 13.96 -27.05
C PRO A 439 -21.95 13.35 -25.79
N SER A 440 -21.24 12.23 -25.91
CA SER A 440 -20.66 11.50 -24.79
C SER A 440 -19.13 11.54 -24.73
N PHE A 441 -18.47 12.16 -25.72
CA PHE A 441 -17.01 12.16 -25.80
C PHE A 441 -16.50 13.29 -26.66
N GLN A 442 -15.61 14.08 -26.10
CA GLN A 442 -14.90 15.15 -26.80
C GLN A 442 -13.40 14.88 -26.76
N LYS A 443 -12.73 15.25 -27.83
CA LYS A 443 -11.28 15.11 -27.98
C LYS A 443 -10.71 16.43 -28.48
N TYR A 444 -9.74 16.93 -27.77
CA TYR A 444 -9.07 18.19 -28.07
C TYR A 444 -7.59 17.96 -28.35
N LYS A 445 -7.01 18.86 -29.12
CA LYS A 445 -5.56 18.99 -29.28
C LYS A 445 -5.14 20.33 -28.69
N VAL A 446 -4.40 20.29 -27.57
CA VAL A 446 -3.94 21.46 -26.82
C VAL A 446 -2.41 21.51 -26.91
N ASP A 447 -1.85 22.50 -27.53
CA ASP A 447 -0.40 22.61 -27.77
C ASP A 447 0.24 21.33 -28.35
N GLY A 448 -0.49 20.60 -29.18
CA GLY A 448 -0.04 19.35 -29.77
C GLY A 448 -0.37 18.10 -28.92
N ILE A 449 -0.82 18.25 -27.68
CA ILE A 449 -1.18 17.17 -26.75
C ILE A 449 -2.66 16.84 -26.89
N GLU A 450 -3.00 15.54 -26.84
CA GLU A 450 -4.37 15.06 -26.87
C GLU A 450 -4.98 15.11 -25.48
N VAL A 451 -6.11 15.82 -25.35
CA VAL A 451 -6.92 15.89 -24.13
C VAL A 451 -8.30 15.31 -24.40
N LYS A 452 -8.77 14.42 -23.53
CA LYS A 452 -10.06 13.72 -23.63
C LYS A 452 -11.03 14.28 -22.61
N CYS A 453 -12.31 14.41 -22.99
CA CYS A 453 -13.39 14.80 -22.12
C CYS A 453 -14.57 13.86 -22.31
N PHE A 454 -15.10 13.31 -21.23
CA PHE A 454 -16.25 12.40 -21.24
C PHE A 454 -17.56 13.08 -20.79
N ASP A 455 -17.53 14.39 -20.59
CA ASP A 455 -18.70 15.19 -20.23
C ASP A 455 -18.73 16.44 -21.15
N SER A 456 -19.71 16.49 -22.02
CA SER A 456 -19.87 17.58 -22.99
C SER A 456 -20.24 18.93 -22.38
N SER A 457 -20.60 18.96 -21.09
CA SER A 457 -20.86 20.21 -20.35
C SER A 457 -19.59 20.89 -19.84
N ILE A 458 -18.44 20.25 -20.01
CA ILE A 458 -17.15 20.74 -19.52
C ILE A 458 -16.30 21.23 -20.69
N ASP A 459 -15.76 22.42 -20.54
CA ASP A 459 -14.80 23.01 -21.48
C ASP A 459 -13.58 23.58 -20.73
N PHE A 460 -12.67 24.24 -21.41
CA PHE A 460 -11.45 24.80 -20.83
C PHE A 460 -11.70 26.05 -19.96
N THR A 461 -12.93 26.59 -19.94
CA THR A 461 -13.30 27.75 -19.12
C THR A 461 -13.79 27.31 -17.73
N ASN A 462 -14.41 26.14 -17.63
CA ASN A 462 -15.00 25.58 -16.40
C ASN A 462 -14.37 24.26 -15.95
N GLY A 463 -13.34 23.77 -16.66
CA GLY A 463 -12.68 22.51 -16.41
C GLY A 463 -11.20 22.65 -16.11
N VAL A 464 -10.67 21.61 -15.53
CA VAL A 464 -9.24 21.41 -15.25
C VAL A 464 -8.76 20.13 -15.90
N ILE A 465 -7.50 20.12 -16.36
CA ILE A 465 -6.89 18.95 -16.96
C ILE A 465 -6.32 18.08 -15.86
N TYR A 466 -6.72 16.82 -15.83
CA TYR A 466 -6.23 15.79 -14.95
C TYR A 466 -5.31 14.82 -15.70
N PRO A 467 -4.02 14.79 -15.39
CA PRO A 467 -3.09 13.85 -16.01
C PRO A 467 -3.21 12.46 -15.36
N ILE A 468 -3.36 11.42 -16.18
CA ILE A 468 -3.36 10.02 -15.74
C ILE A 468 -2.21 9.29 -16.42
N LEU A 469 -1.36 8.65 -15.63
CA LEU A 469 -0.31 7.77 -16.13
C LEU A 469 -0.87 6.36 -16.36
N GLU A 470 -0.94 5.95 -17.62
CA GLU A 470 -1.34 4.61 -18.01
C GLU A 470 -0.28 3.97 -18.92
N ARG A 471 0.22 2.77 -18.53
CA ARG A 471 1.18 1.98 -19.32
C ARG A 471 2.43 2.78 -19.78
N GLY A 472 2.92 3.68 -18.92
CA GLY A 472 4.05 4.56 -19.22
C GLY A 472 3.74 5.68 -20.20
N PHE A 473 2.46 5.97 -20.45
CA PHE A 473 1.98 7.13 -21.19
C PHE A 473 1.11 7.98 -20.29
N ILE A 474 1.21 9.30 -20.42
CA ILE A 474 0.27 10.22 -19.79
C ILE A 474 -0.88 10.46 -20.73
N TYR A 475 -2.07 10.27 -20.17
CA TYR A 475 -3.33 10.68 -20.78
C TYR A 475 -3.85 11.89 -20.03
N TYR A 476 -4.39 12.84 -20.76
CA TYR A 476 -4.94 14.06 -20.21
C TYR A 476 -6.44 14.04 -20.35
N TYR A 477 -7.13 14.20 -19.23
CA TYR A 477 -8.59 14.24 -19.17
C TYR A 477 -9.04 15.61 -18.69
N LEU A 478 -9.97 16.23 -19.41
CA LEU A 478 -10.65 17.44 -18.96
C LEU A 478 -11.84 17.02 -18.09
N GLN A 479 -11.92 17.56 -16.91
CA GLN A 479 -13.02 17.30 -15.96
C GLN A 479 -13.42 18.57 -15.23
N LYS A 480 -14.60 18.57 -14.63
CA LYS A 480 -15.10 19.69 -13.84
C LYS A 480 -14.16 19.96 -12.66
N GLU A 481 -13.90 21.21 -12.39
CA GLU A 481 -13.24 21.64 -11.18
C GLU A 481 -14.16 21.34 -9.99
N ASN A 482 -13.69 20.54 -9.04
CA ASN A 482 -14.43 20.19 -7.83
C ASN A 482 -14.14 21.18 -6.71
#